data_522343821c4fbcf45cad4e8a3cb43b78
#
_entry.id   522343821c4fbcf45cad4e8a3cb43b78
#
_cell.length_a   1.000
_cell.length_b   1.000
_cell.length_c   1.000
_cell.angle_alpha   90.00
_cell.angle_beta   90.00
_cell.angle_gamma   90.00
#
_symmetry.space_group_name_H-M   'P 1'
#
loop_
_entity.id
_entity.type
_entity.pdbx_description
1 polymer ?
#
loop_
_entity_poly.entity_id
_entity_poly.type
_entity_poly.pdbx_seq_one_letter_code
_entity_poly.pdbx_strand_id
1 'polypeptide(L)'
;MSTQSSRKVTARERAYRELRLRIVSLTLPPGSPLSENDLAEQMSVSRTPVRESLILLAEEGLVQVFPQLGTFVSRVDTDRVADAQFVREAIETASLKDAVTSRSDQDLSALRANLAAQAEPGIDMDQFFELDEQFHQLLLAAGGHSAAWRSVESAKAHLDRARRLGLRDTRPIPDLIEQHTAIVDGLEARDFEAAAQSMRQHLRAVFADVEYIKSKSPHLFSNSNERPTRKVVSSWE
;
A
#
# COMPACT_ATOMS: atom_id res chain seq x y z
N MET A 1 -22.88 32.62 0.73
CA MET A 1 -23.13 31.30 1.31
C MET A 1 -23.13 30.29 0.16
N SER A 2 -21.97 29.67 -0.11
CA SER A 2 -21.86 28.64 -1.15
C SER A 2 -22.14 27.29 -0.52
N THR A 3 -23.28 26.70 -0.87
CA THR A 3 -23.62 25.32 -0.53
C THR A 3 -22.68 24.39 -1.30
N GLN A 4 -21.66 23.84 -0.63
CA GLN A 4 -20.92 22.68 -1.13
C GLN A 4 -21.91 21.52 -1.23
N SER A 5 -22.36 21.26 -2.45
CA SER A 5 -23.11 20.05 -2.79
C SER A 5 -22.23 18.85 -2.50
N SER A 6 -22.51 18.13 -1.44
CA SER A 6 -21.90 16.83 -1.13
C SER A 6 -22.16 15.90 -2.31
N ARG A 7 -21.16 15.69 -3.17
CA ARG A 7 -21.24 14.79 -4.31
C ARG A 7 -21.51 13.37 -3.79
N LYS A 8 -22.71 12.87 -4.05
CA LYS A 8 -23.11 11.53 -3.63
C LYS A 8 -22.23 10.49 -4.29
N VAL A 9 -21.49 9.70 -3.49
CA VAL A 9 -20.60 8.62 -3.97
C VAL A 9 -21.43 7.63 -4.79
N THR A 10 -21.06 7.38 -6.03
CA THR A 10 -21.75 6.49 -6.94
C THR A 10 -21.59 5.02 -6.52
N ALA A 11 -22.49 4.13 -7.00
CA ALA A 11 -22.37 2.70 -6.76
C ALA A 11 -21.04 2.14 -7.33
N ARG A 12 -20.58 2.65 -8.47
CA ARG A 12 -19.28 2.32 -9.07
C ARG A 12 -18.13 2.71 -8.16
N GLU A 13 -18.11 3.95 -7.66
CA GLU A 13 -17.04 4.43 -6.77
C GLU A 13 -16.98 3.62 -5.47
N ARG A 14 -18.13 3.23 -4.92
CA ARG A 14 -18.18 2.35 -3.74
C ARG A 14 -17.65 0.96 -4.05
N ALA A 15 -18.11 0.35 -5.14
CA ALA A 15 -17.66 -0.98 -5.56
C ALA A 15 -16.14 -0.99 -5.83
N TYR A 16 -15.63 0.00 -6.54
CA TYR A 16 -14.21 0.14 -6.81
C TYR A 16 -13.39 0.24 -5.53
N ARG A 17 -13.75 1.16 -4.60
CA ARG A 17 -13.00 1.34 -3.35
C ARG A 17 -13.02 0.08 -2.49
N GLU A 18 -14.15 -0.57 -2.38
CA GLU A 18 -14.32 -1.80 -1.61
C GLU A 18 -13.49 -2.95 -2.20
N LEU A 19 -13.57 -3.17 -3.51
CA LEU A 19 -12.79 -4.21 -4.17
C LEU A 19 -11.28 -3.94 -4.09
N ARG A 20 -10.88 -2.68 -4.31
CA ARG A 20 -9.49 -2.27 -4.17
C ARG A 20 -8.97 -2.54 -2.75
N LEU A 21 -9.74 -2.16 -1.73
CA LEU A 21 -9.40 -2.42 -0.35
C LEU A 21 -9.23 -3.91 -0.08
N ARG A 22 -10.18 -4.76 -0.49
CA ARG A 22 -10.11 -6.22 -0.31
C ARG A 22 -8.91 -6.86 -1.01
N ILE A 23 -8.52 -6.36 -2.17
CA ILE A 23 -7.35 -6.84 -2.91
C ILE A 23 -6.06 -6.39 -2.23
N VAL A 24 -5.97 -5.13 -1.82
CA VAL A 24 -4.77 -4.58 -1.16
C VAL A 24 -4.59 -5.14 0.24
N SER A 25 -5.68 -5.37 0.99
CA SER A 25 -5.64 -6.01 2.32
C SER A 25 -5.43 -7.52 2.27
N LEU A 26 -5.38 -8.14 1.07
CA LEU A 26 -5.29 -9.58 0.86
C LEU A 26 -6.54 -10.37 1.34
N THR A 27 -7.64 -9.71 1.65
CA THR A 27 -8.94 -10.37 1.87
C THR A 27 -9.38 -11.14 0.60
N LEU A 28 -9.03 -10.58 -0.58
CA LEU A 28 -9.03 -11.27 -1.85
C LEU A 28 -7.56 -11.52 -2.23
N PRO A 29 -7.01 -12.72 -1.97
CA PRO A 29 -5.60 -13.00 -2.16
C PRO A 29 -5.20 -13.08 -3.64
N PRO A 30 -3.88 -12.96 -3.96
CA PRO A 30 -3.37 -13.10 -5.32
C PRO A 30 -3.81 -14.43 -5.94
N GLY A 31 -4.29 -14.39 -7.18
CA GLY A 31 -4.77 -15.55 -7.92
C GLY A 31 -6.24 -15.94 -7.67
N SER A 32 -6.94 -15.31 -6.73
CA SER A 32 -8.35 -15.61 -6.47
C SER A 32 -9.23 -15.31 -7.66
N PRO A 33 -10.20 -16.20 -8.02
CA PRO A 33 -11.19 -15.93 -9.04
C PRO A 33 -12.16 -14.83 -8.57
N LEU A 34 -12.59 -13.99 -9.50
CA LEU A 34 -13.53 -12.89 -9.27
C LEU A 34 -14.79 -13.11 -10.10
N SER A 35 -15.90 -13.45 -9.44
CA SER A 35 -17.22 -13.59 -10.07
C SER A 35 -17.98 -12.26 -9.96
N GLU A 36 -18.36 -11.68 -11.12
CA GLU A 36 -19.19 -10.47 -11.14
C GLU A 36 -20.53 -10.67 -10.40
N ASN A 37 -21.11 -11.87 -10.46
CA ASN A 37 -22.39 -12.18 -9.81
C ASN A 37 -22.25 -12.21 -8.30
N ASP A 38 -21.25 -12.96 -7.79
CA ASP A 38 -21.05 -13.14 -6.35
C ASP A 38 -20.65 -11.82 -5.68
N LEU A 39 -19.79 -11.03 -6.36
CA LEU A 39 -19.38 -9.71 -5.89
C LEU A 39 -20.57 -8.73 -5.87
N ALA A 40 -21.42 -8.75 -6.89
CA ALA A 40 -22.63 -7.90 -6.94
C ALA A 40 -23.61 -8.24 -5.82
N GLU A 41 -23.82 -9.53 -5.54
CA GLU A 41 -24.64 -10.01 -4.42
C GLU A 41 -24.06 -9.57 -3.07
N GLN A 42 -22.77 -9.85 -2.81
CA GLN A 42 -22.08 -9.47 -1.56
C GLN A 42 -22.14 -7.96 -1.28
N MET A 43 -22.05 -7.15 -2.33
CA MET A 43 -22.02 -5.69 -2.20
C MET A 43 -23.42 -5.06 -2.30
N SER A 44 -24.47 -5.86 -2.51
CA SER A 44 -25.86 -5.40 -2.70
C SER A 44 -26.00 -4.33 -3.79
N VAL A 45 -25.33 -4.57 -4.94
CA VAL A 45 -25.38 -3.71 -6.14
C VAL A 45 -25.69 -4.55 -7.38
N SER A 46 -25.99 -3.89 -8.52
CA SER A 46 -26.10 -4.59 -9.79
C SER A 46 -24.72 -5.00 -10.34
N ARG A 47 -24.69 -5.85 -11.36
CA ARG A 47 -23.43 -6.31 -12.00
C ARG A 47 -22.66 -5.19 -12.70
N THR A 48 -23.34 -4.19 -13.24
CA THR A 48 -22.71 -3.11 -14.02
C THR A 48 -21.64 -2.36 -13.24
N PRO A 49 -21.89 -1.77 -12.04
CA PRO A 49 -20.86 -1.10 -11.26
C PRO A 49 -19.70 -2.02 -10.85
N VAL A 50 -19.94 -3.31 -10.62
CA VAL A 50 -18.89 -4.29 -10.34
C VAL A 50 -17.98 -4.47 -11.56
N ARG A 51 -18.58 -4.73 -12.74
CA ARG A 51 -17.82 -4.88 -13.98
C ARG A 51 -16.98 -3.65 -14.31
N GLU A 52 -17.56 -2.44 -14.20
CA GLU A 52 -16.82 -1.19 -14.39
C GLU A 52 -15.67 -1.03 -13.40
N SER A 53 -15.87 -1.44 -12.14
CA SER A 53 -14.82 -1.43 -11.12
C SER A 53 -13.70 -2.42 -11.43
N LEU A 54 -14.02 -3.63 -11.91
CA LEU A 54 -13.02 -4.63 -12.31
C LEU A 54 -12.19 -4.14 -13.52
N ILE A 55 -12.78 -3.38 -14.44
CA ILE A 55 -12.05 -2.75 -15.54
C ILE A 55 -11.03 -1.74 -15.01
N LEU A 56 -11.43 -0.85 -14.09
CA LEU A 56 -10.51 0.13 -13.48
C LEU A 56 -9.39 -0.57 -12.70
N LEU A 57 -9.71 -1.62 -11.95
CA LEU A 57 -8.71 -2.40 -11.23
C LEU A 57 -7.76 -3.17 -12.16
N ALA A 58 -8.22 -3.54 -13.36
CA ALA A 58 -7.36 -4.13 -14.38
C ALA A 58 -6.40 -3.09 -14.99
N GLU A 59 -6.84 -1.84 -15.17
CA GLU A 59 -5.97 -0.73 -15.58
C GLU A 59 -4.88 -0.44 -14.53
N GLU A 60 -5.19 -0.59 -13.24
CA GLU A 60 -4.21 -0.51 -12.14
C GLU A 60 -3.31 -1.76 -12.04
N GLY A 61 -3.61 -2.81 -12.80
CA GLY A 61 -2.89 -4.09 -12.73
C GLY A 61 -3.22 -4.94 -11.51
N LEU A 62 -4.27 -4.62 -10.76
CA LEU A 62 -4.74 -5.38 -9.59
C LEU A 62 -5.64 -6.56 -9.94
N VAL A 63 -6.17 -6.55 -11.15
CA VAL A 63 -7.05 -7.59 -11.70
C VAL A 63 -6.55 -8.01 -13.07
N GLN A 64 -6.66 -9.28 -13.40
CA GLN A 64 -6.35 -9.83 -14.72
C GLN A 64 -7.57 -10.52 -15.30
N VAL A 65 -7.86 -10.23 -16.57
CA VAL A 65 -8.96 -10.86 -17.32
C VAL A 65 -8.36 -11.83 -18.33
N PHE A 66 -8.69 -13.10 -18.22
CA PHE A 66 -8.26 -14.13 -19.17
C PHE A 66 -9.44 -14.55 -20.03
N PRO A 67 -9.38 -14.36 -21.35
CA PRO A 67 -10.44 -14.81 -22.24
C PRO A 67 -10.75 -16.29 -22.01
N GLN A 68 -12.04 -16.60 -21.83
CA GLN A 68 -12.57 -17.95 -21.61
C GLN A 68 -12.21 -18.63 -20.28
N LEU A 69 -11.33 -18.04 -19.44
CA LEU A 69 -10.97 -18.57 -18.13
C LEU A 69 -11.59 -17.78 -16.98
N GLY A 70 -11.78 -16.47 -17.15
CA GLY A 70 -12.39 -15.64 -16.12
C GLY A 70 -11.55 -14.44 -15.71
N THR A 71 -11.97 -13.83 -14.62
CA THR A 71 -11.32 -12.65 -14.00
C THR A 71 -10.70 -13.07 -12.67
N PHE A 72 -9.49 -12.64 -12.42
CA PHE A 72 -8.71 -13.04 -11.24
C PHE A 72 -8.01 -11.84 -10.59
N VAL A 73 -7.75 -11.93 -9.29
CA VAL A 73 -6.84 -11.01 -8.60
C VAL A 73 -5.43 -11.23 -9.15
N SER A 74 -4.76 -10.17 -9.58
CA SER A 74 -3.39 -10.27 -10.09
C SER A 74 -2.45 -10.81 -9.02
N ARG A 75 -1.42 -11.53 -9.43
CA ARG A 75 -0.25 -11.80 -8.58
C ARG A 75 0.46 -10.50 -8.22
N VAL A 76 1.26 -10.51 -7.17
CA VAL A 76 2.10 -9.36 -6.81
C VAL A 76 3.20 -9.23 -7.87
N ASP A 77 3.20 -8.12 -8.58
CA ASP A 77 4.17 -7.81 -9.61
C ASP A 77 5.41 -7.17 -8.97
N THR A 78 6.56 -7.87 -9.05
CA THR A 78 7.81 -7.42 -8.42
C THR A 78 8.40 -6.18 -9.07
N ASP A 79 8.17 -5.97 -10.37
CA ASP A 79 8.65 -4.77 -11.06
C ASP A 79 7.85 -3.55 -10.59
N ARG A 80 6.53 -3.69 -10.45
CA ARG A 80 5.67 -2.65 -9.88
C ARG A 80 5.98 -2.36 -8.39
N VAL A 81 6.41 -3.36 -7.62
CA VAL A 81 6.90 -3.14 -6.25
C VAL A 81 8.16 -2.27 -6.28
N ALA A 82 9.10 -2.54 -7.19
CA ALA A 82 10.32 -1.76 -7.33
C ALA A 82 10.04 -0.32 -7.78
N ASP A 83 9.15 -0.13 -8.77
CA ASP A 83 8.74 1.20 -9.24
C ASP A 83 8.05 2.01 -8.14
N ALA A 84 7.13 1.39 -7.40
CA ALA A 84 6.45 2.03 -6.27
C ALA A 84 7.43 2.43 -5.16
N GLN A 85 8.39 1.56 -4.86
CA GLN A 85 9.45 1.83 -3.91
C GLN A 85 10.32 3.02 -4.34
N PHE A 86 10.69 3.08 -5.62
CA PHE A 86 11.45 4.21 -6.17
C PHE A 86 10.68 5.53 -6.04
N VAL A 87 9.40 5.56 -6.41
CA VAL A 87 8.54 6.74 -6.29
C VAL A 87 8.43 7.17 -4.83
N ARG A 88 8.20 6.24 -3.92
CA ARG A 88 8.06 6.48 -2.50
C ARG A 88 9.36 7.06 -1.90
N GLU A 89 10.51 6.41 -2.15
CA GLU A 89 11.80 6.85 -1.66
C GLU A 89 12.15 8.26 -2.16
N ALA A 90 11.91 8.53 -3.45
CA ALA A 90 12.20 9.85 -4.03
C ALA A 90 11.37 10.97 -3.38
N ILE A 91 10.05 10.75 -3.24
CA ILE A 91 9.12 11.76 -2.70
C ILE A 91 9.35 11.94 -1.19
N GLU A 92 9.43 10.85 -0.42
CA GLU A 92 9.52 10.93 1.02
C GLU A 92 10.90 11.46 1.47
N THR A 93 11.99 11.06 0.81
CA THR A 93 13.33 11.61 1.14
C THR A 93 13.44 13.09 0.76
N ALA A 94 12.84 13.51 -0.37
CA ALA A 94 12.82 14.92 -0.74
C ALA A 94 12.01 15.75 0.27
N SER A 95 10.83 15.26 0.68
CA SER A 95 10.00 15.92 1.69
C SER A 95 10.70 15.99 3.06
N LEU A 96 11.40 14.92 3.44
CA LEU A 96 12.16 14.87 4.70
C LEU A 96 13.25 15.94 4.76
N LYS A 97 13.90 16.26 3.64
CA LYS A 97 14.88 17.33 3.54
C LYS A 97 14.30 18.69 3.93
N ASP A 98 13.09 18.98 3.44
CA ASP A 98 12.40 20.21 3.77
C ASP A 98 11.87 20.17 5.21
N ALA A 99 11.38 19.02 5.67
CA ALA A 99 10.88 18.82 7.02
C ALA A 99 11.96 19.10 8.10
N VAL A 100 13.20 18.72 7.87
CA VAL A 100 14.33 19.01 8.81
C VAL A 100 14.43 20.50 9.12
N THR A 101 14.14 21.37 8.17
CA THR A 101 14.22 22.82 8.34
C THR A 101 12.89 23.46 8.73
N SER A 102 11.76 23.00 8.18
CA SER A 102 10.45 23.64 8.26
C SER A 102 9.53 23.13 9.36
N ARG A 103 9.78 21.91 9.89
CA ARG A 103 8.90 21.28 10.88
C ARG A 103 8.66 22.16 12.11
N SER A 104 7.46 22.15 12.61
CA SER A 104 7.07 22.73 13.88
C SER A 104 7.17 21.73 15.04
N ASP A 105 7.09 22.21 16.26
CA ASP A 105 6.97 21.33 17.45
C ASP A 105 5.65 20.54 17.45
N GLN A 106 4.61 21.07 16.79
CA GLN A 106 3.34 20.35 16.62
C GLN A 106 3.50 19.15 15.68
N ASP A 107 4.29 19.27 14.60
CA ASP A 107 4.57 18.16 13.69
C ASP A 107 5.32 17.03 14.40
N LEU A 108 6.36 17.39 15.22
CA LEU A 108 7.07 16.41 16.04
C LEU A 108 6.14 15.73 17.06
N SER A 109 5.29 16.52 17.73
CA SER A 109 4.34 15.96 18.69
C SER A 109 3.37 15.00 18.02
N ALA A 110 2.90 15.29 16.81
CA ALA A 110 2.03 14.40 16.04
C ALA A 110 2.74 13.10 15.63
N LEU A 111 4.00 13.18 15.18
CA LEU A 111 4.82 12.00 14.85
C LEU A 111 5.08 11.13 16.08
N ARG A 112 5.44 11.74 17.22
CA ARG A 112 5.65 11.00 18.48
C ARG A 112 4.36 10.36 18.99
N ALA A 113 3.22 11.04 18.87
CA ALA A 113 1.91 10.46 19.23
C ALA A 113 1.55 9.27 18.33
N ASN A 114 1.84 9.34 17.04
CA ASN A 114 1.65 8.23 16.11
C ASN A 114 2.56 7.03 16.47
N LEU A 115 3.84 7.26 16.81
CA LEU A 115 4.74 6.19 17.26
C LEU A 115 4.23 5.53 18.55
N ALA A 116 3.71 6.31 19.50
CA ALA A 116 3.13 5.78 20.72
C ALA A 116 1.90 4.89 20.42
N ALA A 117 1.05 5.30 19.48
CA ALA A 117 -0.09 4.51 19.03
C ALA A 117 0.33 3.22 18.32
N GLN A 118 1.41 3.22 17.53
CA GLN A 118 1.99 2.02 16.93
C GLN A 118 2.51 1.01 17.99
N ALA A 119 2.95 1.52 19.14
CA ALA A 119 3.50 0.71 20.23
C ALA A 119 2.46 0.22 21.25
N GLU A 120 1.16 0.52 21.04
CA GLU A 120 0.11 0.08 21.96
C GLU A 120 0.04 -1.44 22.06
N PRO A 121 -0.04 -2.01 23.29
CA PRO A 121 -0.14 -3.45 23.48
C PRO A 121 -1.39 -4.03 22.81
N GLY A 122 -1.19 -5.07 22.00
CA GLY A 122 -2.30 -5.77 21.34
C GLY A 122 -2.74 -5.16 20.01
N ILE A 123 -2.00 -4.20 19.49
CA ILE A 123 -2.26 -3.69 18.14
C ILE A 123 -2.24 -4.84 17.13
N ASP A 124 -3.27 -4.93 16.30
CA ASP A 124 -3.29 -5.89 15.21
C ASP A 124 -2.56 -5.35 13.96
N MET A 125 -2.33 -6.25 13.01
CA MET A 125 -1.57 -5.91 11.81
C MET A 125 -2.27 -4.85 10.94
N ASP A 126 -3.59 -4.86 10.84
CA ASP A 126 -4.32 -3.89 10.02
C ASP A 126 -4.29 -2.50 10.67
N GLN A 127 -4.45 -2.42 11.98
CA GLN A 127 -4.28 -1.18 12.75
C GLN A 127 -2.85 -0.63 12.62
N PHE A 128 -1.84 -1.50 12.70
CA PHE A 128 -0.45 -1.09 12.49
C PHE A 128 -0.23 -0.51 11.08
N PHE A 129 -0.77 -1.14 10.03
CA PHE A 129 -0.67 -0.63 8.66
C PHE A 129 -1.31 0.74 8.48
N GLU A 130 -2.45 0.99 9.12
CA GLU A 130 -3.10 2.32 9.09
C GLU A 130 -2.24 3.38 9.76
N LEU A 131 -1.64 3.08 10.91
CA LEU A 131 -0.75 3.99 11.62
C LEU A 131 0.59 4.21 10.88
N ASP A 132 1.14 3.18 10.26
CA ASP A 132 2.32 3.28 9.38
C ASP A 132 2.05 4.23 8.20
N GLU A 133 0.90 4.09 7.57
CA GLU A 133 0.51 4.99 6.47
C GLU A 133 0.34 6.44 6.96
N GLN A 134 -0.31 6.64 8.11
CA GLN A 134 -0.43 7.96 8.73
C GLN A 134 0.93 8.56 9.10
N PHE A 135 1.88 7.74 9.58
CA PHE A 135 3.24 8.17 9.87
C PHE A 135 3.91 8.81 8.66
N HIS A 136 3.88 8.14 7.51
CA HIS A 136 4.46 8.66 6.27
C HIS A 136 3.74 9.91 5.76
N GLN A 137 2.41 10.00 5.92
CA GLN A 137 1.64 11.20 5.61
C GLN A 137 2.04 12.39 6.50
N LEU A 138 2.26 12.15 7.80
CA LEU A 138 2.73 13.17 8.75
C LEU A 138 4.12 13.68 8.38
N LEU A 139 5.03 12.81 7.94
CA LEU A 139 6.36 13.21 7.46
C LEU A 139 6.28 14.13 6.22
N LEU A 140 5.41 13.78 5.27
CA LEU A 140 5.17 14.65 4.11
C LEU A 140 4.56 15.98 4.52
N ALA A 141 3.65 15.98 5.48
CA ALA A 141 3.00 17.19 5.99
C ALA A 141 4.03 18.11 6.68
N ALA A 142 4.93 17.57 7.50
CA ALA A 142 6.00 18.31 8.15
C ALA A 142 6.97 19.00 7.16
N GLY A 143 7.13 18.41 5.96
CA GLY A 143 7.87 19.02 4.85
C GLY A 143 7.04 19.97 3.99
N GLY A 144 5.74 20.16 4.28
CA GLY A 144 4.84 20.98 3.46
C GLY A 144 4.32 20.31 2.18
N HIS A 145 4.49 19.00 2.05
CA HIS A 145 4.21 18.23 0.82
C HIS A 145 3.03 17.25 0.93
N SER A 146 2.04 17.51 1.79
CA SER A 146 0.88 16.62 1.99
C SER A 146 0.19 16.20 0.70
N ALA A 147 0.13 17.08 -0.31
CA ALA A 147 -0.52 16.79 -1.58
C ALA A 147 0.24 15.72 -2.42
N ALA A 148 1.55 15.55 -2.19
CA ALA A 148 2.38 14.57 -2.89
C ALA A 148 2.03 13.13 -2.51
N TRP A 149 1.35 12.92 -1.35
CA TRP A 149 0.88 11.61 -0.93
C TRP A 149 0.03 10.90 -1.99
N ARG A 150 -0.76 11.64 -2.76
CA ARG A 150 -1.58 11.06 -3.85
C ARG A 150 -0.75 10.31 -4.89
N SER A 151 0.46 10.80 -5.18
CA SER A 151 1.37 10.13 -6.11
C SER A 151 1.92 8.84 -5.52
N VAL A 152 2.25 8.84 -4.24
CA VAL A 152 2.65 7.63 -3.50
C VAL A 152 1.50 6.63 -3.45
N GLU A 153 0.32 7.05 -3.04
CA GLU A 153 -0.88 6.21 -2.91
C GLU A 153 -1.28 5.55 -4.23
N SER A 154 -1.16 6.27 -5.34
CA SER A 154 -1.50 5.73 -6.66
C SER A 154 -0.54 4.63 -7.14
N ALA A 155 0.72 4.66 -6.70
CA ALA A 155 1.75 3.71 -7.12
C ALA A 155 1.83 2.47 -6.21
N LYS A 156 1.48 2.59 -4.93
CA LYS A 156 1.89 1.62 -3.88
C LYS A 156 1.07 0.33 -3.76
N ALA A 157 0.00 0.13 -4.55
CA ALA A 157 -0.91 -1.00 -4.35
C ALA A 157 -0.22 -2.39 -4.37
N HIS A 158 0.73 -2.63 -5.28
CA HIS A 158 1.52 -3.86 -5.30
C HIS A 158 2.54 -3.92 -4.15
N LEU A 159 3.11 -2.77 -3.78
CA LEU A 159 4.00 -2.64 -2.64
C LEU A 159 3.29 -2.97 -1.32
N ASP A 160 2.08 -2.44 -1.10
CA ASP A 160 1.28 -2.72 0.09
C ASP A 160 0.93 -4.20 0.23
N ARG A 161 0.58 -4.84 -0.89
CA ARG A 161 0.33 -6.28 -0.93
C ARG A 161 1.59 -7.08 -0.58
N ALA A 162 2.75 -6.70 -1.14
CA ALA A 162 4.02 -7.33 -0.83
C ALA A 162 4.38 -7.18 0.66
N ARG A 163 4.23 -5.97 1.22
CA ARG A 163 4.46 -5.71 2.64
C ARG A 163 3.53 -6.54 3.54
N ARG A 164 2.23 -6.63 3.21
CA ARG A 164 1.27 -7.44 3.97
C ARG A 164 1.57 -8.94 3.91
N LEU A 165 2.08 -9.44 2.80
CA LEU A 165 2.56 -10.82 2.71
C LEU A 165 3.81 -11.02 3.58
N GLY A 166 4.75 -10.05 3.58
CA GLY A 166 6.02 -10.12 4.30
C GLY A 166 5.87 -10.03 5.80
N LEU A 167 5.17 -9.03 6.28
CA LEU A 167 5.10 -8.73 7.71
C LEU A 167 4.50 -9.85 8.57
N ARG A 168 3.71 -10.75 7.99
CA ARG A 168 3.21 -11.93 8.70
C ARG A 168 4.33 -12.90 9.10
N ASP A 169 5.41 -12.97 8.30
CA ASP A 169 6.41 -14.03 8.42
C ASP A 169 7.84 -13.51 8.68
N THR A 170 8.14 -12.23 8.42
CA THR A 170 9.52 -11.74 8.35
C THR A 170 9.91 -10.69 9.36
N ARG A 171 8.98 -9.85 9.81
CA ARG A 171 9.31 -8.72 10.70
C ARG A 171 8.35 -8.53 11.84
N PRO A 172 8.86 -8.51 13.08
CA PRO A 172 8.09 -8.07 14.23
C PRO A 172 7.74 -6.56 14.12
N ILE A 173 6.54 -6.19 14.54
CA ILE A 173 6.12 -4.78 14.63
C ILE A 173 7.13 -3.90 15.40
N PRO A 174 7.73 -4.36 16.53
CA PRO A 174 8.73 -3.58 17.26
C PRO A 174 9.91 -3.12 16.41
N ASP A 175 10.41 -3.93 15.48
CA ASP A 175 11.55 -3.56 14.60
C ASP A 175 11.17 -2.41 13.66
N LEU A 176 9.92 -2.37 13.19
CA LEU A 176 9.42 -1.29 12.34
C LEU A 176 9.26 0.01 13.14
N ILE A 177 8.79 -0.08 14.38
CA ILE A 177 8.67 1.07 15.28
C ILE A 177 10.05 1.65 15.59
N GLU A 178 11.07 0.80 15.80
CA GLU A 178 12.45 1.25 15.99
C GLU A 178 12.95 2.04 14.77
N GLN A 179 12.70 1.54 13.56
CA GLN A 179 13.05 2.25 12.33
C GLN A 179 12.34 3.59 12.20
N HIS A 180 11.03 3.65 12.47
CA HIS A 180 10.27 4.89 12.48
C HIS A 180 10.79 5.87 13.55
N THR A 181 11.14 5.36 14.72
CA THR A 181 11.72 6.17 15.81
C THR A 181 13.04 6.81 15.38
N ALA A 182 13.93 6.05 14.75
CA ALA A 182 15.21 6.57 14.24
C ALA A 182 15.02 7.68 13.19
N ILE A 183 13.97 7.60 12.36
CA ILE A 183 13.64 8.68 11.41
C ILE A 183 13.22 9.95 12.16
N VAL A 184 12.35 9.83 13.17
CA VAL A 184 11.89 10.99 13.96
C VAL A 184 13.01 11.58 14.80
N ASP A 185 13.89 10.77 15.37
CA ASP A 185 15.07 11.23 16.13
C ASP A 185 16.01 12.08 15.25
N GLY A 186 16.27 11.63 14.02
CA GLY A 186 17.04 12.41 13.04
C GLY A 186 16.34 13.74 12.67
N LEU A 187 15.01 13.70 12.49
CA LEU A 187 14.20 14.88 12.22
C LEU A 187 14.24 15.87 13.42
N GLU A 188 14.12 15.37 14.65
CA GLU A 188 14.19 16.16 15.88
C GLU A 188 15.56 16.81 16.07
N ALA A 189 16.63 16.05 15.82
CA ALA A 189 18.01 16.54 15.85
C ALA A 189 18.35 17.51 14.70
N ARG A 190 17.45 17.71 13.72
CA ARG A 190 17.70 18.45 12.48
C ARG A 190 18.88 17.90 11.67
N ASP A 191 19.11 16.60 11.77
CA ASP A 191 20.12 15.87 11.04
C ASP A 191 19.47 15.16 9.82
N PHE A 192 19.54 15.80 8.66
CA PHE A 192 18.97 15.26 7.42
C PHE A 192 19.64 13.93 7.02
N GLU A 193 20.96 13.81 7.16
CA GLU A 193 21.66 12.61 6.71
C GLU A 193 21.26 11.38 7.55
N ALA A 194 21.19 11.54 8.88
CA ALA A 194 20.72 10.47 9.77
C ALA A 194 19.27 10.09 9.48
N ALA A 195 18.36 11.07 9.37
CA ALA A 195 16.95 10.85 9.06
C ALA A 195 16.77 10.17 7.69
N ALA A 196 17.46 10.65 6.66
CA ALA A 196 17.38 10.12 5.31
C ALA A 196 17.98 8.71 5.18
N GLN A 197 19.06 8.41 5.92
CA GLN A 197 19.61 7.07 5.97
C GLN A 197 18.62 6.08 6.60
N SER A 198 18.03 6.44 7.75
CA SER A 198 17.02 5.63 8.42
C SER A 198 15.78 5.42 7.53
N MET A 199 15.32 6.48 6.85
CA MET A 199 14.21 6.39 5.89
C MET A 199 14.51 5.43 4.74
N ARG A 200 15.66 5.55 4.09
CA ARG A 200 16.07 4.65 3.00
C ARG A 200 16.17 3.20 3.48
N GLN A 201 16.74 2.96 4.65
CA GLN A 201 16.84 1.62 5.22
C GLN A 201 15.45 1.03 5.47
N HIS A 202 14.56 1.81 6.09
CA HIS A 202 13.17 1.41 6.35
C HIS A 202 12.44 1.07 5.05
N LEU A 203 12.46 1.98 4.07
CA LEU A 203 11.71 1.81 2.82
C LEU A 203 12.22 0.63 1.97
N ARG A 204 13.54 0.40 1.91
CA ARG A 204 14.15 -0.67 1.10
C ARG A 204 14.03 -2.05 1.71
N ALA A 205 13.66 -2.11 2.94
CA ALA A 205 13.53 -3.37 3.66
C ALA A 205 12.53 -4.34 3.02
N VAL A 206 11.52 -3.83 2.32
CA VAL A 206 10.53 -4.63 1.57
C VAL A 206 11.14 -5.58 0.53
N PHE A 207 12.30 -5.23 -0.05
CA PHE A 207 12.93 -6.09 -1.05
C PHE A 207 13.39 -7.43 -0.47
N ALA A 208 13.97 -7.42 0.74
CA ALA A 208 14.35 -8.64 1.43
C ALA A 208 13.11 -9.50 1.77
N ASP A 209 12.02 -8.85 2.17
CA ASP A 209 10.76 -9.54 2.46
C ASP A 209 10.18 -10.19 1.20
N VAL A 210 10.16 -9.46 0.07
CA VAL A 210 9.71 -10.00 -1.23
C VAL A 210 10.51 -11.23 -1.65
N GLU A 211 11.84 -11.16 -1.59
CA GLU A 211 12.70 -12.29 -1.94
C GLU A 211 12.45 -13.50 -1.02
N TYR A 212 12.33 -13.28 0.28
CA TYR A 212 12.02 -14.34 1.24
C TYR A 212 10.68 -15.02 0.91
N ILE A 213 9.59 -14.23 0.74
CA ILE A 213 8.27 -14.79 0.48
C ILE A 213 8.20 -15.45 -0.88
N LYS A 214 8.84 -14.86 -1.90
CA LYS A 214 8.92 -15.43 -3.24
C LYS A 214 9.61 -16.79 -3.23
N SER A 215 10.61 -16.99 -2.36
CA SER A 215 11.27 -18.30 -2.18
C SER A 215 10.33 -19.35 -1.56
N LYS A 216 9.40 -18.95 -0.71
CA LYS A 216 8.44 -19.82 -0.02
C LYS A 216 7.15 -20.04 -0.80
N SER A 217 6.68 -19.00 -1.47
CA SER A 217 5.38 -18.97 -2.15
C SER A 217 5.48 -18.29 -3.52
N PRO A 218 6.24 -18.86 -4.48
CA PRO A 218 6.47 -18.23 -5.79
C PRO A 218 5.18 -18.00 -6.57
N HIS A 219 4.14 -18.79 -6.31
CA HIS A 219 2.84 -18.69 -6.98
C HIS A 219 2.09 -17.37 -6.67
N LEU A 220 2.45 -16.65 -5.61
CA LEU A 220 1.85 -15.36 -5.25
C LEU A 220 2.43 -14.19 -6.06
N PHE A 221 3.53 -14.41 -6.77
CA PHE A 221 4.27 -13.37 -7.48
C PHE A 221 4.28 -13.59 -9.00
N SER A 222 4.45 -12.49 -9.73
CA SER A 222 4.70 -12.47 -11.17
C SER A 222 5.70 -11.36 -11.50
N ASN A 223 6.28 -11.44 -12.70
CA ASN A 223 7.03 -10.34 -13.29
C ASN A 223 6.18 -9.73 -14.40
N SER A 224 6.33 -8.43 -14.66
CA SER A 224 5.57 -7.71 -15.71
C SER A 224 5.69 -8.33 -17.10
N ASN A 225 6.75 -9.10 -17.36
CA ASN A 225 7.01 -9.76 -18.63
C ASN A 225 6.37 -11.16 -18.76
N GLU A 226 5.83 -11.72 -17.68
CA GLU A 226 5.18 -13.03 -17.74
C GLU A 226 3.79 -12.91 -18.36
N ARG A 227 3.66 -13.41 -19.60
CA ARG A 227 2.33 -13.59 -20.20
C ARG A 227 1.67 -14.80 -19.54
N PRO A 228 0.50 -14.63 -18.93
CA PRO A 228 -0.20 -15.73 -18.32
C PRO A 228 -0.59 -16.75 -19.38
N THR A 229 -0.20 -17.99 -19.16
CA THR A 229 -0.61 -19.13 -19.97
C THR A 229 -1.74 -19.87 -19.25
N ARG A 230 -2.55 -20.64 -20.00
CA ARG A 230 -3.60 -21.48 -19.41
C ARG A 230 -3.06 -22.40 -18.31
N LYS A 231 -1.83 -22.88 -18.46
CA LYS A 231 -1.14 -23.72 -17.46
C LYS A 231 -0.80 -22.95 -16.17
N VAL A 232 -0.47 -21.66 -16.28
CA VAL A 232 -0.22 -20.79 -15.13
C VAL A 232 -1.50 -20.52 -14.36
N VAL A 233 -2.62 -20.26 -15.08
CA VAL A 233 -3.92 -20.03 -14.45
C VAL A 233 -4.45 -21.28 -13.73
N SER A 234 -4.29 -22.46 -14.31
CA SER A 234 -4.71 -23.73 -13.68
C SER A 234 -3.87 -24.11 -12.44
N SER A 235 -2.72 -23.50 -12.23
CA SER A 235 -1.91 -23.68 -11.01
C SER A 235 -2.31 -22.74 -9.87
N TRP A 236 -3.35 -21.92 -10.06
CA TRP A 236 -3.89 -21.01 -9.05
C TRP A 236 -5.11 -21.61 -8.31
N GLU A 237 -5.63 -22.73 -8.81
CA GLU A 237 -6.62 -23.57 -8.14
C GLU A 237 -5.96 -24.53 -7.13
#